data_9e6ad57d5ccb24822b0b2942d83c1e29
#
_entry.id   9e6ad57d5ccb24822b0b2942d83c1e29
#
_cell.length_a   1.000
_cell.length_b   1.000
_cell.length_c   1.000
_cell.angle_alpha   90.00
_cell.angle_beta   90.00
_cell.angle_gamma   90.00
#
_symmetry.space_group_name_H-M   'P 1'
#
loop_
_entity.id
_entity.type
_entity.pdbx_description
1 polymer ?
#
loop_
_entity_poly.entity_id
_entity_poly.type
_entity_poly.pdbx_seq_one_letter_code
_entity_poly.pdbx_strand_id
1 'polypeptide(L)'
;ARISLALCDRRLLEELKCIGKDSFLERLVSFNGGELEELGKEKSGEFKNLPTTRDDPCLIAFTSGTTGEPKAVVHTQQDMLSMCLAYSRNCLQPQPNDRFIGSPPLAFTFGLGGVGLFPLDARAATILIEQPTPGNLLAAVQRHRASVLFTSPTAYRFMLGDMGGTIPDSLRICVSA
;
A
#
# COMPACT_ATOMS: atom_id res chain seq x y z
N ALA A 1 -8.41 17.18 -7.58
CA ALA A 1 -8.88 16.04 -8.38
C ALA A 1 -10.40 16.03 -8.40
N ARG A 2 -11.01 15.69 -9.53
CA ARG A 2 -12.47 15.51 -9.65
C ARG A 2 -12.78 14.04 -9.40
N ILE A 3 -12.90 13.66 -8.14
CA ILE A 3 -13.17 12.28 -7.73
C ILE A 3 -14.68 12.05 -7.80
N SER A 4 -15.13 11.14 -8.65
CA SER A 4 -16.55 10.79 -8.80
C SER A 4 -16.96 9.57 -7.97
N LEU A 5 -16.02 8.65 -7.69
CA LEU A 5 -16.27 7.44 -6.90
C LEU A 5 -15.27 7.36 -5.73
N ALA A 6 -15.76 7.09 -4.54
CA ALA A 6 -14.93 6.77 -3.37
C ALA A 6 -15.28 5.39 -2.82
N LEU A 7 -14.24 4.61 -2.51
CA LEU A 7 -14.35 3.38 -1.73
C LEU A 7 -13.90 3.69 -0.30
N CYS A 8 -14.71 3.37 0.68
CA CYS A 8 -14.45 3.73 2.07
C CYS A 8 -14.73 2.56 3.00
N ASP A 9 -13.86 2.37 4.00
CA ASP A 9 -14.17 1.50 5.11
C ASP A 9 -15.43 2.00 5.83
N ARG A 10 -16.36 1.09 6.13
CA ARG A 10 -17.62 1.40 6.81
C ARG A 10 -17.41 2.17 8.12
N ARG A 11 -16.31 1.93 8.81
CA ARG A 11 -15.95 2.61 10.06
C ARG A 11 -15.66 4.10 9.89
N LEU A 12 -15.30 4.53 8.65
CA LEU A 12 -14.90 5.91 8.33
C LEU A 12 -15.95 6.65 7.48
N LEU A 13 -17.13 6.06 7.28
CA LEU A 13 -18.18 6.64 6.43
C LEU A 13 -18.61 8.05 6.85
N GLU A 14 -18.69 8.30 8.16
CA GLU A 14 -19.14 9.58 8.68
C GLU A 14 -18.18 10.73 8.31
N GLU A 15 -16.90 10.44 8.21
CA GLU A 15 -15.89 11.43 7.79
C GLU A 15 -16.10 11.87 6.33
N LEU A 16 -16.49 10.93 5.45
CA LEU A 16 -16.75 11.23 4.04
C LEU A 16 -18.13 11.86 3.79
N LYS A 17 -19.13 11.60 4.64
CA LYS A 17 -20.44 12.25 4.55
C LYS A 17 -20.38 13.75 4.83
N CYS A 18 -19.34 14.21 5.53
CA CYS A 18 -19.09 15.63 5.78
C CYS A 18 -18.56 16.39 4.57
N ILE A 19 -18.19 15.69 3.47
CA ILE A 19 -17.76 16.32 2.24
C ILE A 19 -18.97 17.05 1.64
N GLY A 20 -18.88 18.38 1.54
CA GLY A 20 -19.98 19.25 1.16
C GLY A 20 -20.57 18.96 -0.23
N LYS A 21 -21.76 19.55 -0.49
CA LYS A 21 -22.51 19.37 -1.75
C LYS A 21 -21.78 19.86 -3.02
N ASP A 22 -20.70 20.64 -2.86
CA ASP A 22 -19.86 21.12 -3.96
C ASP A 22 -18.78 20.13 -4.39
N SER A 23 -18.78 18.92 -3.82
CA SER A 23 -17.86 17.87 -4.21
C SER A 23 -18.28 17.22 -5.53
N PHE A 24 -17.32 16.75 -6.33
CA PHE A 24 -17.57 15.96 -7.53
C PHE A 24 -17.90 14.49 -7.23
N LEU A 25 -18.05 14.13 -5.95
CA LEU A 25 -18.32 12.76 -5.52
C LEU A 25 -19.77 12.37 -5.84
N GLU A 26 -19.94 11.51 -6.83
CA GLU A 26 -21.23 11.02 -7.29
C GLU A 26 -21.64 9.73 -6.54
N ARG A 27 -20.65 8.92 -6.17
CA ARG A 27 -20.88 7.62 -5.54
C ARG A 27 -19.86 7.32 -4.43
N LEU A 28 -20.40 6.88 -3.30
CA LEU A 28 -19.62 6.38 -2.16
C LEU A 28 -19.98 4.92 -1.92
N VAL A 29 -19.03 4.01 -2.02
CA VAL A 29 -19.24 2.58 -1.80
C VAL A 29 -18.46 2.16 -0.56
N SER A 30 -19.14 1.56 0.41
CA SER A 30 -18.52 1.10 1.63
C SER A 30 -18.07 -0.36 1.52
N PHE A 31 -16.96 -0.69 2.19
CA PHE A 31 -16.45 -2.06 2.37
C PHE A 31 -16.30 -2.38 3.86
N ASN A 32 -15.82 -3.58 4.20
CA ASN A 32 -15.76 -4.13 5.56
C ASN A 32 -17.16 -4.37 6.15
N GLY A 33 -17.93 -5.23 5.49
CA GLY A 33 -19.32 -5.51 5.79
C GLY A 33 -20.29 -4.46 5.23
N GLY A 34 -19.91 -3.85 4.12
CA GLY A 34 -20.65 -2.80 3.43
C GLY A 34 -21.21 -3.20 2.08
N GLU A 35 -21.52 -2.20 1.25
CA GLU A 35 -22.13 -2.36 -0.07
C GLU A 35 -21.22 -3.11 -1.07
N LEU A 36 -19.88 -2.95 -0.95
CA LEU A 36 -18.94 -3.55 -1.90
C LEU A 36 -19.02 -5.08 -1.90
N GLU A 37 -19.15 -5.69 -0.73
CA GLU A 37 -19.27 -7.14 -0.59
C GLU A 37 -20.57 -7.66 -1.20
N GLU A 38 -21.66 -6.93 -1.03
CA GLU A 38 -22.95 -7.30 -1.64
C GLU A 38 -22.89 -7.21 -3.17
N LEU A 39 -22.35 -6.10 -3.70
CA LEU A 39 -22.13 -5.95 -5.13
C LEU A 39 -21.21 -7.04 -5.71
N GLY A 40 -20.24 -7.52 -4.92
CA GLY A 40 -19.34 -8.61 -5.31
C GLY A 40 -20.03 -9.96 -5.46
N LYS A 41 -21.06 -10.26 -4.63
CA LYS A 41 -21.80 -11.53 -4.68
C LYS A 41 -22.54 -11.76 -6.00
N GLU A 42 -22.93 -10.67 -6.67
CA GLU A 42 -23.67 -10.72 -7.93
C GLU A 42 -22.75 -10.84 -9.16
N LYS A 43 -21.42 -10.85 -8.97
CA LYS A 43 -20.46 -10.90 -10.07
C LYS A 43 -20.03 -12.33 -10.38
N SER A 44 -19.84 -12.61 -11.67
CA SER A 44 -19.41 -13.93 -12.16
C SER A 44 -17.97 -14.30 -11.78
N GLY A 45 -17.18 -13.34 -11.29
CA GLY A 45 -15.74 -13.54 -11.07
C GLY A 45 -14.90 -13.39 -12.34
N GLU A 46 -15.51 -13.26 -13.50
CA GLU A 46 -14.80 -12.96 -14.74
C GLU A 46 -14.50 -11.46 -14.84
N PHE A 47 -13.25 -11.12 -15.09
CA PHE A 47 -12.84 -9.74 -15.28
C PHE A 47 -12.10 -9.58 -16.62
N LYS A 48 -12.56 -8.65 -17.44
CA LYS A 48 -11.86 -8.23 -18.64
C LYS A 48 -11.06 -6.97 -18.33
N ASN A 49 -9.75 -7.04 -18.51
CA ASN A 49 -8.90 -5.86 -18.38
C ASN A 49 -9.33 -4.76 -19.34
N LEU A 50 -9.38 -3.54 -18.84
CA LEU A 50 -9.51 -2.38 -19.71
C LEU A 50 -8.23 -2.19 -20.49
N PRO A 51 -8.31 -1.91 -21.80
CA PRO A 51 -7.12 -1.58 -22.60
C PRO A 51 -6.56 -0.25 -22.08
N THR A 52 -5.37 -0.28 -21.56
CA THR A 52 -4.63 0.91 -21.13
C THR A 52 -3.33 1.01 -21.86
N THR A 53 -2.87 2.24 -22.08
CA THR A 53 -1.57 2.53 -22.67
C THR A 53 -0.58 2.92 -21.58
N ARG A 54 0.70 2.93 -21.93
CA ARG A 54 1.78 3.34 -21.01
C ARG A 54 1.62 4.77 -20.49
N ASP A 55 1.01 5.64 -21.28
CA ASP A 55 0.88 7.08 -20.99
C ASP A 55 -0.43 7.42 -20.28
N ASP A 56 -1.31 6.43 -20.05
CA ASP A 56 -2.57 6.66 -19.32
C ASP A 56 -2.30 6.94 -17.85
N PRO A 57 -2.93 7.97 -17.27
CA PRO A 57 -2.88 8.23 -15.83
C PRO A 57 -3.45 7.04 -15.05
N CYS A 58 -2.74 6.62 -14.00
CA CYS A 58 -3.19 5.53 -13.13
C CYS A 58 -3.19 5.88 -11.64
N LEU A 59 -2.44 6.92 -11.24
CA LEU A 59 -2.36 7.34 -9.85
C LEU A 59 -2.23 8.87 -9.77
N ILE A 60 -2.97 9.46 -8.84
CA ILE A 60 -2.76 10.84 -8.40
C ILE A 60 -2.31 10.80 -6.94
N ALA A 61 -1.05 11.12 -6.70
CA ALA A 61 -0.48 11.20 -5.36
C ALA A 61 -0.44 12.65 -4.89
N PHE A 62 -0.71 12.88 -3.61
CA PHE A 62 -0.67 14.21 -3.02
C PHE A 62 0.56 14.37 -2.13
N THR A 63 1.22 15.51 -2.24
CA THR A 63 2.31 15.92 -1.35
C THR A 63 1.84 17.05 -0.46
N SER A 64 2.40 17.17 0.74
CA SER A 64 2.03 18.22 1.71
C SER A 64 2.32 19.66 1.24
N GLY A 65 3.12 19.83 0.18
CA GLY A 65 3.50 21.14 -0.34
C GLY A 65 4.18 22.04 0.71
N THR A 66 5.15 22.84 0.31
CA THR A 66 5.82 23.81 1.21
C THR A 66 4.93 25.00 1.58
N THR A 67 3.84 25.21 0.84
CA THR A 67 2.89 26.33 1.01
C THR A 67 1.64 25.96 1.82
N GLY A 68 1.57 24.74 2.35
CA GLY A 68 0.41 24.22 3.10
C GLY A 68 -0.70 23.63 2.22
N GLU A 69 -0.78 24.00 0.94
CA GLU A 69 -1.75 23.43 0.01
C GLU A 69 -1.21 22.13 -0.61
N PRO A 70 -1.99 21.02 -0.54
CA PRO A 70 -1.58 19.76 -1.15
C PRO A 70 -1.38 19.88 -2.66
N LYS A 71 -0.25 19.41 -3.15
CA LYS A 71 0.04 19.37 -4.59
C LYS A 71 -0.23 17.98 -5.13
N ALA A 72 -1.03 17.90 -6.19
CA ALA A 72 -1.33 16.66 -6.89
C ALA A 72 -0.24 16.34 -7.93
N VAL A 73 0.29 15.13 -7.89
CA VAL A 73 1.24 14.61 -8.88
C VAL A 73 0.55 13.46 -9.60
N VAL A 74 0.43 13.58 -10.92
CA VAL A 74 -0.17 12.55 -11.78
C VAL A 74 0.92 11.59 -12.22
N HIS A 75 0.70 10.31 -12.00
CA HIS A 75 1.57 9.23 -12.48
C HIS A 75 0.87 8.39 -13.54
N THR A 76 1.64 7.98 -14.53
CA THR A 76 1.20 7.12 -15.62
C THR A 76 1.44 5.64 -15.32
N GLN A 77 0.88 4.75 -16.12
CA GLN A 77 1.17 3.30 -16.05
C GLN A 77 2.68 3.03 -16.18
N GLN A 78 3.36 3.80 -17.04
CA GLN A 78 4.80 3.69 -17.21
C GLN A 78 5.57 4.07 -15.94
N ASP A 79 5.15 5.08 -15.21
CA ASP A 79 5.85 5.51 -13.99
C ASP A 79 5.87 4.40 -12.95
N MET A 80 4.75 3.68 -12.80
CA MET A 80 4.66 2.53 -11.89
C MET A 80 5.65 1.43 -12.26
N LEU A 81 5.74 1.09 -13.55
CA LEU A 81 6.71 0.12 -14.05
C LEU A 81 8.16 0.61 -13.91
N SER A 82 8.39 1.91 -14.12
CA SER A 82 9.72 2.51 -13.98
C SER A 82 10.21 2.49 -12.53
N MET A 83 9.34 2.70 -11.55
CA MET A 83 9.68 2.55 -10.12
C MET A 83 10.08 1.11 -9.79
N CYS A 84 9.34 0.13 -10.31
CA CYS A 84 9.68 -1.28 -10.14
C CYS A 84 11.03 -1.60 -10.78
N LEU A 85 11.28 -1.13 -12.00
CA LEU A 85 12.57 -1.34 -12.67
C LEU A 85 13.72 -0.67 -11.93
N ALA A 86 13.56 0.60 -11.57
CA ALA A 86 14.65 1.39 -10.98
C ALA A 86 15.06 0.88 -9.60
N TYR A 87 14.11 0.62 -8.71
CA TYR A 87 14.43 0.24 -7.34
C TYR A 87 14.23 -1.25 -7.07
N SER A 88 13.05 -1.81 -7.39
CA SER A 88 12.77 -3.21 -7.08
C SER A 88 13.75 -4.14 -7.76
N ARG A 89 13.85 -4.08 -9.10
CA ARG A 89 14.69 -5.02 -9.86
C ARG A 89 16.18 -4.74 -9.75
N ASN A 90 16.60 -3.46 -9.72
CA ASN A 90 18.03 -3.13 -9.74
C ASN A 90 18.65 -3.04 -8.34
N CYS A 91 17.91 -2.64 -7.31
CA CYS A 91 18.44 -2.46 -5.96
C CYS A 91 17.98 -3.55 -4.99
N LEU A 92 16.67 -3.75 -4.90
CA LEU A 92 16.08 -4.65 -3.91
C LEU A 92 16.24 -6.13 -4.31
N GLN A 93 16.13 -6.44 -5.61
CA GLN A 93 16.25 -7.77 -6.20
C GLN A 93 15.41 -8.84 -5.47
N PRO A 94 14.09 -8.62 -5.35
CA PRO A 94 13.23 -9.55 -4.66
C PRO A 94 13.06 -10.85 -5.45
N GLN A 95 12.74 -11.92 -4.72
CA GLN A 95 12.48 -13.23 -5.28
C GLN A 95 11.00 -13.59 -5.18
N PRO A 96 10.46 -14.45 -6.06
CA PRO A 96 9.03 -14.85 -6.01
C PRO A 96 8.60 -15.52 -4.70
N ASN A 97 9.54 -16.12 -3.96
CA ASN A 97 9.29 -16.72 -2.66
C ASN A 97 9.45 -15.76 -1.48
N ASP A 98 9.78 -14.50 -1.73
CA ASP A 98 9.84 -13.47 -0.69
C ASP A 98 8.44 -13.18 -0.13
N ARG A 99 8.43 -12.75 1.11
CA ARG A 99 7.24 -12.29 1.82
C ARG A 99 7.51 -10.90 2.36
N PHE A 100 6.83 -9.94 1.77
CA PHE A 100 6.95 -8.54 2.11
C PHE A 100 6.05 -8.18 3.28
N ILE A 101 6.53 -7.30 4.14
CA ILE A 101 5.78 -6.74 5.25
C ILE A 101 6.27 -5.31 5.50
N GLY A 102 5.41 -4.45 6.02
CA GLY A 102 5.83 -3.10 6.37
C GLY A 102 4.83 -2.34 7.22
N SER A 103 5.31 -1.27 7.84
CA SER A 103 4.48 -0.33 8.59
C SER A 103 3.93 0.84 7.77
N PRO A 104 4.56 1.26 6.63
CA PRO A 104 4.06 2.40 5.89
C PRO A 104 2.69 2.10 5.25
N PRO A 105 1.72 3.02 5.35
CA PRO A 105 0.43 2.86 4.69
C PRO A 105 0.56 2.84 3.17
N LEU A 106 -0.30 2.06 2.49
CA LEU A 106 -0.36 2.02 1.02
C LEU A 106 -0.68 3.38 0.38
N ALA A 107 -1.28 4.30 1.14
CA ALA A 107 -1.58 5.66 0.69
C ALA A 107 -0.34 6.56 0.51
N PHE A 108 0.83 6.13 0.99
CA PHE A 108 2.09 6.84 0.85
C PHE A 108 3.04 6.11 -0.08
N THR A 109 3.89 6.86 -0.78
CA THR A 109 4.82 6.31 -1.79
C THR A 109 5.71 5.20 -1.25
N PHE A 110 6.21 5.33 -0.01
CA PHE A 110 7.03 4.30 0.63
C PHE A 110 6.25 3.00 0.88
N GLY A 111 4.99 3.10 1.32
CA GLY A 111 4.12 1.93 1.47
C GLY A 111 3.63 1.38 0.14
N LEU A 112 3.23 2.25 -0.79
CA LEU A 112 2.79 1.83 -2.13
C LEU A 112 3.88 1.03 -2.85
N GLY A 113 5.12 1.50 -2.83
CA GLY A 113 6.24 0.75 -3.38
C GLY A 113 6.52 -0.53 -2.58
N GLY A 114 6.81 -0.38 -1.28
CA GLY A 114 7.36 -1.44 -0.43
C GLY A 114 6.44 -2.62 -0.17
N VAL A 115 5.14 -2.39 0.00
CA VAL A 115 4.18 -3.46 0.32
C VAL A 115 3.08 -3.63 -0.74
N GLY A 116 3.12 -2.85 -1.81
CA GLY A 116 2.21 -2.94 -2.95
C GLY A 116 2.91 -3.33 -4.24
N LEU A 117 3.56 -2.36 -4.90
CA LEU A 117 4.07 -2.53 -6.26
C LEU A 117 5.25 -3.51 -6.38
N PHE A 118 6.23 -3.44 -5.48
CA PHE A 118 7.43 -4.27 -5.57
C PHE A 118 7.16 -5.75 -5.35
N PRO A 119 6.36 -6.17 -4.36
CA PRO A 119 5.98 -7.58 -4.24
C PRO A 119 5.14 -8.06 -5.43
N LEU A 120 4.22 -7.22 -5.95
CA LEU A 120 3.44 -7.55 -7.15
C LEU A 120 4.33 -7.78 -8.37
N ASP A 121 5.29 -6.89 -8.63
CA ASP A 121 6.25 -7.00 -9.73
C ASP A 121 7.11 -8.27 -9.60
N ALA A 122 7.51 -8.61 -8.38
CA ALA A 122 8.29 -9.81 -8.07
C ALA A 122 7.46 -11.10 -8.04
N ARG A 123 6.13 -11.02 -8.13
CA ARG A 123 5.20 -12.15 -7.91
C ARG A 123 5.35 -12.76 -6.51
N ALA A 124 5.74 -11.94 -5.55
CA ALA A 124 5.93 -12.29 -4.16
C ALA A 124 4.67 -12.04 -3.33
N ALA A 125 4.63 -12.57 -2.12
CA ALA A 125 3.52 -12.35 -1.20
C ALA A 125 3.68 -11.06 -0.40
N THR A 126 2.56 -10.42 -0.05
CA THR A 126 2.51 -9.29 0.90
C THR A 126 1.72 -9.67 2.13
N ILE A 127 2.25 -9.32 3.30
CA ILE A 127 1.58 -9.44 4.59
C ILE A 127 1.13 -8.04 5.00
N LEU A 128 -0.18 -7.83 5.01
CA LEU A 128 -0.79 -6.57 5.44
C LEU A 128 -1.23 -6.70 6.90
N ILE A 129 -0.93 -5.67 7.69
CA ILE A 129 -1.28 -5.60 9.11
C ILE A 129 -2.11 -4.34 9.32
N GLU A 130 -3.25 -4.49 9.99
CA GLU A 130 -4.13 -3.36 10.26
C GLU A 130 -3.50 -2.35 11.24
N GLN A 131 -2.78 -2.84 12.25
CA GLN A 131 -2.11 -2.02 13.27
C GLN A 131 -0.61 -2.35 13.31
N PRO A 132 0.21 -1.72 12.46
CA PRO A 132 1.64 -2.04 12.33
C PRO A 132 2.49 -1.36 13.42
N THR A 133 2.14 -1.57 14.70
CA THR A 133 3.03 -1.21 15.81
C THR A 133 4.30 -2.06 15.75
N PRO A 134 5.44 -1.60 16.31
CA PRO A 134 6.69 -2.37 16.27
C PRO A 134 6.54 -3.81 16.79
N GLY A 135 5.80 -4.00 17.90
CA GLY A 135 5.55 -5.33 18.47
C GLY A 135 4.70 -6.23 17.54
N ASN A 136 3.59 -5.69 16.99
CA ASN A 136 2.75 -6.42 16.05
C ASN A 136 3.50 -6.76 14.76
N LEU A 137 4.33 -5.82 14.29
CA LEU A 137 5.16 -6.01 13.10
C LEU A 137 6.18 -7.14 13.32
N LEU A 138 6.87 -7.14 14.46
CA LEU A 138 7.81 -8.20 14.82
C LEU A 138 7.11 -9.57 14.95
N ALA A 139 5.99 -9.64 15.63
CA ALA A 139 5.19 -10.85 15.77
C ALA A 139 4.75 -11.40 14.41
N ALA A 140 4.33 -10.51 13.50
CA ALA A 140 3.94 -10.91 12.14
C ALA A 140 5.14 -11.35 11.29
N VAL A 141 6.31 -10.70 11.41
CA VAL A 141 7.55 -11.15 10.77
C VAL A 141 7.86 -12.60 11.17
N GLN A 142 7.83 -12.90 12.47
CA GLN A 142 8.09 -14.24 12.99
C GLN A 142 7.04 -15.26 12.54
N ARG A 143 5.76 -14.92 12.75
CA ARG A 143 4.62 -15.82 12.44
C ARG A 143 4.57 -16.19 10.97
N HIS A 144 4.76 -15.23 10.09
CA HIS A 144 4.61 -15.42 8.63
C HIS A 144 5.95 -15.63 7.93
N ARG A 145 7.06 -15.65 8.68
CA ARG A 145 8.41 -15.79 8.14
C ARG A 145 8.68 -14.76 7.03
N ALA A 146 8.37 -13.49 7.30
CA ALA A 146 8.63 -12.41 6.35
C ALA A 146 10.12 -12.31 6.05
N SER A 147 10.46 -12.04 4.77
CA SER A 147 11.84 -11.96 4.30
C SER A 147 12.27 -10.55 3.92
N VAL A 148 11.30 -9.66 3.64
CA VAL A 148 11.54 -8.26 3.25
C VAL A 148 10.69 -7.36 4.12
N LEU A 149 11.32 -6.47 4.87
CA LEU A 149 10.67 -5.58 5.82
C LEU A 149 10.90 -4.11 5.46
N PHE A 150 9.82 -3.36 5.33
CA PHE A 150 9.82 -1.91 5.11
C PHE A 150 9.29 -1.19 6.36
N THR A 151 10.13 -0.42 7.04
CA THR A 151 9.67 0.37 8.21
C THR A 151 10.61 1.52 8.52
N SER A 152 10.24 2.35 9.52
CA SER A 152 11.04 3.50 9.92
C SER A 152 12.24 3.10 10.78
N PRO A 153 13.28 3.96 10.86
CA PRO A 153 14.43 3.75 11.77
C PRO A 153 14.01 3.57 13.22
N THR A 154 12.99 4.34 13.65
CA THR A 154 12.47 4.26 15.02
C THR A 154 11.84 2.89 15.30
N ALA A 155 11.05 2.36 14.36
CA ALA A 155 10.45 1.03 14.52
C ALA A 155 11.52 -0.07 14.59
N TYR A 156 12.55 -0.01 13.75
CA TYR A 156 13.69 -0.94 13.84
C TYR A 156 14.37 -0.89 15.20
N ARG A 157 14.58 0.30 15.76
CA ARG A 157 15.20 0.46 17.09
C ARG A 157 14.37 -0.21 18.18
N PHE A 158 13.05 -0.02 18.18
CA PHE A 158 12.15 -0.68 19.11
C PHE A 158 12.16 -2.20 18.95
N MET A 159 12.06 -2.69 17.72
CA MET A 159 12.09 -4.13 17.45
C MET A 159 13.40 -4.78 17.91
N LEU A 160 14.54 -4.13 17.71
CA LEU A 160 15.84 -4.64 18.18
C LEU A 160 15.92 -4.74 19.70
N GLY A 161 15.32 -3.78 20.42
CA GLY A 161 15.22 -3.82 21.88
C GLY A 161 14.39 -5.01 22.36
N ASP A 162 13.24 -5.24 21.76
CA ASP A 162 12.32 -6.33 22.11
C ASP A 162 12.90 -7.72 21.78
N MET A 163 13.74 -7.80 20.75
CA MET A 163 14.37 -9.07 20.31
C MET A 163 15.59 -9.50 21.10
N GLY A 164 16.04 -8.71 22.08
CA GLY A 164 17.31 -9.00 22.77
C GLY A 164 18.52 -9.08 21.82
N GLY A 165 18.44 -8.39 20.65
CA GLY A 165 19.51 -8.37 19.64
C GLY A 165 19.45 -9.50 18.61
N THR A 166 18.47 -10.40 18.67
CA THR A 166 18.37 -11.52 17.70
C THR A 166 17.42 -11.17 16.56
N ILE A 167 17.94 -11.10 15.34
CA ILE A 167 17.14 -10.84 14.12
C ILE A 167 16.47 -12.17 13.69
N PRO A 168 15.17 -12.17 13.31
CA PRO A 168 14.52 -13.35 12.76
C PRO A 168 15.24 -13.91 11.52
N ASP A 169 15.56 -15.20 11.52
CA ASP A 169 16.32 -15.87 10.44
C ASP A 169 15.67 -15.73 9.05
N SER A 170 14.37 -15.47 9.01
CA SER A 170 13.66 -15.28 7.75
C SER A 170 13.96 -13.94 7.09
N LEU A 171 14.36 -12.91 7.86
CA LEU A 171 14.60 -11.56 7.33
C LEU A 171 15.90 -11.54 6.52
N ARG A 172 15.76 -11.23 5.25
CA ARG A 172 16.86 -11.10 4.27
C ARG A 172 17.14 -9.64 3.92
N ILE A 173 16.10 -8.84 3.83
CA ILE A 173 16.18 -7.42 3.44
C ILE A 173 15.39 -6.57 4.43
N CYS A 174 16.05 -5.53 4.91
CA CYS A 174 15.45 -4.48 5.74
C CYS A 174 15.62 -3.13 5.04
N VAL A 175 14.51 -2.46 4.76
CA VAL A 175 14.48 -1.15 4.11
C VAL A 175 13.94 -0.11 5.07
N SER A 176 14.65 1.01 5.17
CA SER A 176 14.31 2.12 6.07
C SER A 176 14.20 3.44 5.32
N ALA A 177 13.18 4.26 5.66
CA ALA A 177 13.04 5.64 5.22
C ALA A 177 12.33 6.47 6.31
#